data_bb1c4676157eec48fba27dd4ea19237e
#
_entry.id   bb1c4676157eec48fba27dd4ea19237e
#
_cell.length_a   1.000
_cell.length_b   1.000
_cell.length_c   1.000
_cell.angle_alpha   90.00
_cell.angle_beta   90.00
_cell.angle_gamma   90.00
#
_symmetry.space_group_name_H-M   'P 1'
#
loop_
_entity.id
_entity.type
_entity.pdbx_description
1 polymer ?
#
loop_
_entity_poly.entity_id
_entity_poly.type
_entity_poly.pdbx_seq_one_letter_code
_entity_poly.pdbx_strand_id
1 'polypeptide(L)'
;MITAIINARIKSERLKEKHLYKIGHKTIFEHIIDNLLNTSLINEIYLATGPRNNNYKYEKFFKSKYKNKIKLFYYNNEFDVTGRVFNLTKKIRNKYTLLVSGDCPLIDKGFIIRLYNLIKLNPSKSFILPPKKIIHEGIKIFKTDAWQNV
;
A
#
# COMPACT_ATOMS: atom_id res chain seq x y z
N MET A 1 4.14 5.32 -14.53
CA MET A 1 3.51 4.19 -13.80
C MET A 1 3.92 4.23 -12.34
N ILE A 2 3.10 3.68 -11.47
CA ILE A 2 3.24 3.68 -10.02
C ILE A 2 3.20 2.23 -9.53
N THR A 3 4.05 1.87 -8.57
CA THR A 3 3.86 0.68 -7.74
C THR A 3 3.11 1.07 -6.47
N ALA A 4 2.01 0.40 -6.17
CA ALA A 4 1.31 0.57 -4.90
C ALA A 4 1.81 -0.44 -3.86
N ILE A 5 2.10 0.03 -2.65
CA ILE A 5 2.40 -0.81 -1.49
C ILE A 5 1.27 -0.66 -0.48
N ILE A 6 0.54 -1.72 -0.22
CA ILE A 6 -0.40 -1.79 0.89
C ILE A 6 0.38 -2.30 2.10
N ASN A 7 0.51 -1.49 3.15
CA ASN A 7 1.17 -1.89 4.37
C ASN A 7 0.14 -2.36 5.40
N ALA A 8 0.20 -3.65 5.76
CA ALA A 8 -0.73 -4.26 6.70
C ALA A 8 -0.11 -5.44 7.45
N ARG A 9 -0.62 -5.73 8.64
CA ARG A 9 -0.27 -6.93 9.44
C ARG A 9 -1.51 -7.49 10.13
N ILE A 10 -1.56 -8.82 10.32
CA ILE A 10 -2.69 -9.50 10.97
C ILE A 10 -2.74 -9.17 12.47
N LYS A 11 -1.59 -9.17 13.13
CA LYS A 11 -1.48 -8.87 14.57
C LYS A 11 -1.58 -7.36 14.81
N SER A 12 -2.79 -6.83 14.77
CA SER A 12 -3.09 -5.48 15.25
C SER A 12 -3.48 -5.58 16.73
N GLU A 13 -2.88 -4.77 17.60
CA GLU A 13 -3.19 -4.76 19.03
C GLU A 13 -4.63 -4.32 19.33
N ARG A 14 -5.13 -3.33 18.59
CA ARG A 14 -6.47 -2.77 18.78
C ARG A 14 -7.57 -3.65 18.18
N LEU A 15 -7.36 -4.20 16.99
CA LEU A 15 -8.35 -5.01 16.29
C LEU A 15 -7.63 -6.02 15.38
N LYS A 16 -7.59 -7.28 15.81
CA LYS A 16 -6.95 -8.37 15.05
C LYS A 16 -7.67 -8.56 13.71
N GLU A 17 -6.89 -8.84 12.65
CA GLU A 17 -7.42 -9.16 11.33
C GLU A 17 -8.35 -8.09 10.71
N LYS A 18 -8.30 -6.85 11.21
CA LYS A 18 -9.22 -5.76 10.82
C LYS A 18 -9.38 -5.60 9.30
N HIS A 19 -8.33 -5.86 8.54
CA HIS A 19 -8.32 -5.72 7.09
C HIS A 19 -9.26 -6.72 6.37
N LEU A 20 -9.60 -7.83 7.05
CA LEU A 20 -10.53 -8.85 6.57
C LEU A 20 -11.98 -8.62 7.03
N TYR A 21 -12.23 -7.61 7.86
CA TYR A 21 -13.58 -7.24 8.26
C TYR A 21 -14.31 -6.58 7.10
N LYS A 22 -15.62 -6.83 7.02
CA LYS A 22 -16.47 -6.30 5.95
C LYS A 22 -17.04 -4.93 6.30
N ILE A 23 -17.06 -4.07 5.30
CA ILE A 23 -17.85 -2.85 5.24
C ILE A 23 -18.85 -3.08 4.10
N GLY A 24 -20.12 -3.29 4.45
CA GLY A 24 -21.10 -3.80 3.51
C GLY A 24 -20.75 -5.24 3.08
N HIS A 25 -20.67 -5.48 1.78
CA HIS A 25 -20.40 -6.82 1.22
C HIS A 25 -18.92 -7.08 0.91
N LYS A 26 -18.03 -6.06 1.05
CA LYS A 26 -16.60 -6.15 0.78
C LYS A 26 -15.77 -5.99 2.04
N THR A 27 -14.64 -6.69 2.11
CA THR A 27 -13.64 -6.46 3.17
C THR A 27 -12.94 -5.11 2.98
N ILE A 28 -12.29 -4.61 4.03
CA ILE A 28 -11.46 -3.40 3.95
C ILE A 28 -10.40 -3.54 2.84
N PHE A 29 -9.73 -4.70 2.75
CA PHE A 29 -8.79 -4.96 1.67
C PHE A 29 -9.42 -4.89 0.27
N GLU A 30 -10.62 -5.43 0.10
CA GLU A 30 -11.30 -5.39 -1.20
C GLU A 30 -11.62 -3.97 -1.64
N HIS A 31 -12.05 -3.11 -0.73
CA HIS A 31 -12.26 -1.69 -1.05
C HIS A 31 -10.96 -1.02 -1.51
N ILE A 32 -9.86 -1.24 -0.80
CA ILE A 32 -8.55 -0.67 -1.16
C ILE A 32 -8.08 -1.20 -2.51
N ILE A 33 -8.07 -2.51 -2.71
CA ILE A 33 -7.50 -3.16 -3.89
C ILE A 33 -8.31 -2.84 -5.14
N ASP A 34 -9.63 -2.86 -5.05
CA ASP A 34 -10.49 -2.52 -6.20
C ASP A 34 -10.23 -1.09 -6.67
N ASN A 35 -10.09 -0.14 -5.75
CA ASN A 35 -9.74 1.24 -6.09
C ASN A 35 -8.34 1.36 -6.72
N LEU A 36 -7.35 0.61 -6.22
CA LEU A 36 -6.01 0.59 -6.81
C LEU A 36 -6.02 -0.04 -8.21
N LEU A 37 -6.68 -1.18 -8.39
CA LEU A 37 -6.79 -1.88 -9.68
C LEU A 37 -7.55 -1.05 -10.74
N ASN A 38 -8.50 -0.24 -10.32
CA ASN A 38 -9.26 0.67 -11.19
C ASN A 38 -8.50 1.96 -11.52
N THR A 39 -7.28 2.15 -10.99
CA THR A 39 -6.45 3.31 -11.27
C THR A 39 -5.43 2.97 -12.35
N SER A 40 -5.62 3.48 -13.56
CA SER A 40 -4.79 3.19 -14.75
C SER A 40 -3.29 3.51 -14.60
N LEU A 41 -2.92 4.35 -13.63
CA LEU A 41 -1.53 4.69 -13.32
C LEU A 41 -0.80 3.59 -12.55
N ILE A 42 -1.52 2.67 -11.90
CA ILE A 42 -0.95 1.60 -11.08
C ILE A 42 -0.85 0.34 -11.92
N ASN A 43 0.36 -0.16 -12.08
CA ASN A 43 0.65 -1.40 -12.83
C ASN A 43 1.14 -2.54 -11.95
N GLU A 44 1.46 -2.26 -10.69
CA GLU A 44 1.98 -3.25 -9.76
C GLU A 44 1.49 -2.95 -8.35
N ILE A 45 1.01 -3.98 -7.65
CA ILE A 45 0.51 -3.86 -6.26
C ILE A 45 1.21 -4.90 -5.40
N TYR A 46 1.80 -4.44 -4.31
CA TYR A 46 2.34 -5.28 -3.25
C TYR A 46 1.51 -5.17 -1.97
N LEU A 47 1.29 -6.29 -1.31
CA LEU A 47 1.02 -6.30 0.12
C LEU A 47 2.34 -6.50 0.85
N ALA A 48 2.79 -5.49 1.59
CA ALA A 48 3.93 -5.58 2.49
C ALA A 48 3.44 -5.91 3.90
N THR A 49 3.91 -7.03 4.44
CA THR A 49 3.46 -7.53 5.74
C THR A 49 4.63 -8.07 6.57
N GLY A 50 4.36 -8.44 7.82
CA GLY A 50 5.32 -9.07 8.72
C GLY A 50 5.70 -10.50 8.34
N PRO A 51 6.30 -11.29 9.26
CA PRO A 51 6.72 -12.67 9.00
C PRO A 51 5.57 -13.54 8.48
N ARG A 52 5.90 -14.43 7.53
CA ARG A 52 4.91 -15.27 6.84
C ARG A 52 4.10 -16.15 7.79
N ASN A 53 4.74 -16.73 8.80
CA ASN A 53 4.08 -17.57 9.80
C ASN A 53 2.96 -16.85 10.56
N ASN A 54 3.08 -15.55 10.78
CA ASN A 54 2.07 -14.73 11.42
C ASN A 54 0.99 -14.21 10.44
N ASN A 55 1.31 -14.12 9.15
CA ASN A 55 0.52 -13.40 8.16
C ASN A 55 0.04 -14.29 7.00
N TYR A 56 0.12 -15.63 7.11
CA TYR A 56 -0.24 -16.58 6.06
C TYR A 56 -1.71 -16.51 5.62
N LYS A 57 -2.61 -16.03 6.48
CA LYS A 57 -4.03 -15.84 6.11
C LYS A 57 -4.20 -14.86 4.95
N TYR A 58 -3.33 -13.87 4.83
CA TYR A 58 -3.33 -12.97 3.68
C TYR A 58 -3.02 -13.70 2.39
N GLU A 59 -2.07 -14.65 2.41
CA GLU A 59 -1.75 -15.45 1.24
C GLU A 59 -2.96 -16.22 0.73
N LYS A 60 -3.70 -16.88 1.63
CA LYS A 60 -4.93 -17.59 1.29
C LYS A 60 -5.99 -16.66 0.69
N PHE A 61 -6.21 -15.50 1.33
CA PHE A 61 -7.18 -14.50 0.88
C PHE A 61 -6.84 -13.98 -0.52
N PHE A 62 -5.58 -13.58 -0.76
CA PHE A 62 -5.19 -12.99 -2.04
C PHE A 62 -5.13 -14.01 -3.18
N LYS A 63 -4.66 -15.22 -2.92
CA LYS A 63 -4.63 -16.29 -3.92
C LYS A 63 -6.04 -16.67 -4.40
N SER A 64 -7.00 -16.76 -3.49
CA SER A 64 -8.38 -17.14 -3.83
C SER A 64 -9.09 -16.05 -4.63
N LYS A 65 -8.86 -14.78 -4.33
CA LYS A 65 -9.68 -13.67 -4.84
C LYS A 65 -9.02 -12.85 -5.94
N TYR A 66 -7.71 -12.64 -5.86
CA TYR A 66 -6.98 -11.75 -6.77
C TYR A 66 -5.93 -12.48 -7.62
N LYS A 67 -5.78 -13.78 -7.42
CA LYS A 67 -4.79 -14.63 -8.12
C LYS A 67 -3.39 -13.97 -8.08
N ASN A 68 -2.83 -13.67 -9.26
CA ASN A 68 -1.48 -13.10 -9.37
C ASN A 68 -1.47 -11.55 -9.48
N LYS A 69 -2.61 -10.89 -9.28
CA LYS A 69 -2.68 -9.41 -9.37
C LYS A 69 -2.02 -8.70 -8.19
N ILE A 70 -1.85 -9.38 -7.06
CA ILE A 70 -1.25 -8.84 -5.84
C ILE A 70 -0.03 -9.67 -5.50
N LYS A 71 1.12 -9.02 -5.36
CA LYS A 71 2.37 -9.63 -4.93
C LYS A 71 2.51 -9.52 -3.41
N LEU A 72 2.89 -10.62 -2.75
CA LEU A 72 3.11 -10.63 -1.31
C LEU A 72 4.59 -10.41 -1.01
N PHE A 73 4.88 -9.48 -0.12
CA PHE A 73 6.21 -9.23 0.42
C PHE A 73 6.19 -9.44 1.93
N TYR A 74 6.92 -10.46 2.38
CA TYR A 74 7.10 -10.78 3.79
C TYR A 74 8.40 -10.18 4.32
N TYR A 75 8.34 -9.58 5.50
CA TYR A 75 9.49 -9.02 6.19
C TYR A 75 9.62 -9.65 7.58
N ASN A 76 10.84 -9.94 8.01
CA ASN A 76 11.09 -10.73 9.22
C ASN A 76 10.73 -10.01 10.53
N ASN A 77 10.57 -8.69 10.53
CA ASN A 77 10.15 -7.92 11.69
C ASN A 77 8.71 -7.43 11.53
N GLU A 78 7.84 -7.88 12.45
CA GLU A 78 6.40 -7.53 12.45
C GLU A 78 6.17 -6.02 12.66
N PHE A 79 7.01 -5.37 13.47
CA PHE A 79 6.81 -4.00 13.93
C PHE A 79 7.59 -2.96 13.12
N ASP A 80 8.64 -3.36 12.43
CA ASP A 80 9.48 -2.47 11.64
C ASP A 80 8.85 -2.18 10.27
N VAL A 81 7.95 -1.20 10.26
CA VAL A 81 7.28 -0.74 9.04
C VAL A 81 8.28 -0.06 8.09
N THR A 82 9.20 0.73 8.62
CA THR A 82 10.19 1.48 7.82
C THR A 82 11.13 0.54 7.09
N GLY A 83 11.72 -0.43 7.80
CA GLY A 83 12.58 -1.44 7.19
C GLY A 83 11.85 -2.32 6.18
N ARG A 84 10.58 -2.63 6.43
CA ARG A 84 9.72 -3.37 5.49
C ARG A 84 9.56 -2.65 4.17
N VAL A 85 9.18 -1.38 4.22
CA VAL A 85 9.01 -0.54 3.01
C VAL A 85 10.34 -0.34 2.32
N PHE A 86 11.41 -0.02 3.05
CA PHE A 86 12.76 0.13 2.53
C PHE A 86 13.24 -1.10 1.75
N ASN A 87 13.12 -2.29 2.33
CA ASN A 87 13.55 -3.52 1.67
C ASN A 87 12.68 -3.88 0.46
N LEU A 88 11.40 -3.53 0.47
CA LEU A 88 10.55 -3.72 -0.69
C LEU A 88 10.89 -2.74 -1.81
N THR A 89 11.18 -1.47 -1.52
CA THR A 89 11.52 -0.47 -2.57
C THR A 89 12.74 -0.87 -3.38
N LYS A 90 13.71 -1.61 -2.81
CA LYS A 90 14.86 -2.16 -3.55
C LYS A 90 14.46 -3.11 -4.69
N LYS A 91 13.25 -3.67 -4.66
CA LYS A 91 12.72 -4.59 -5.69
C LYS A 91 11.83 -3.88 -6.71
N ILE A 92 11.46 -2.62 -6.46
CA ILE A 92 10.54 -1.84 -7.30
C ILE A 92 11.32 -1.11 -8.38
N ARG A 93 10.86 -1.26 -9.63
CA ARG A 93 11.48 -0.59 -10.79
C ARG A 93 10.78 0.71 -11.18
N ASN A 94 9.53 0.90 -10.78
CA ASN A 94 8.80 2.12 -11.07
C ASN A 94 9.40 3.32 -10.34
N LYS A 95 9.47 4.47 -11.02
CA LYS A 95 10.00 5.73 -10.47
C LYS A 95 9.23 6.22 -9.24
N TYR A 96 7.93 5.92 -9.17
CA TYR A 96 7.06 6.40 -8.10
C TYR A 96 6.42 5.23 -7.36
N THR A 97 6.35 5.36 -6.04
CA THR A 97 5.69 4.42 -5.14
C THR A 97 4.58 5.12 -4.38
N LEU A 98 3.40 4.51 -4.37
CA LEU A 98 2.26 4.90 -3.55
C LEU A 98 2.20 3.98 -2.34
N LEU A 99 2.39 4.52 -1.14
CA LEU A 99 2.23 3.77 0.11
C LEU A 99 0.84 4.00 0.66
N VAL A 100 0.13 2.92 0.93
CA VAL A 100 -1.25 2.91 1.43
C VAL A 100 -1.29 2.13 2.74
N SER A 101 -1.88 2.71 3.78
CA SER A 101 -2.21 1.96 4.99
C SER A 101 -3.34 0.97 4.70
N GLY A 102 -3.20 -0.27 5.18
CA GLY A 102 -4.18 -1.34 4.94
C GLY A 102 -5.54 -1.12 5.61
N ASP A 103 -5.72 -0.02 6.35
CA ASP A 103 -6.97 0.37 7.01
C ASP A 103 -7.59 1.66 6.44
N CYS A 104 -7.22 2.05 5.21
CA CYS A 104 -7.77 3.21 4.50
C CYS A 104 -8.72 2.78 3.36
N PRO A 105 -9.94 2.28 3.64
CA PRO A 105 -10.86 1.77 2.61
C PRO A 105 -11.43 2.85 1.69
N LEU A 106 -11.37 4.14 2.10
CA LEU A 106 -11.93 5.26 1.37
C LEU A 106 -10.94 5.93 0.39
N ILE A 107 -9.83 5.28 0.10
CA ILE A 107 -8.91 5.76 -0.94
C ILE A 107 -9.65 5.85 -2.29
N ASP A 108 -9.51 6.96 -3.01
CA ASP A 108 -10.15 7.16 -4.29
C ASP A 108 -9.14 7.41 -5.44
N LYS A 109 -9.54 7.03 -6.64
CA LYS A 109 -8.77 7.18 -7.87
C LYS A 109 -8.38 8.64 -8.16
N GLY A 110 -9.32 9.58 -7.97
CA GLY A 110 -9.08 11.01 -8.26
C GLY A 110 -8.00 11.58 -7.34
N PHE A 111 -7.98 11.14 -6.09
CA PHE A 111 -6.96 11.54 -5.14
C PHE A 111 -5.58 10.98 -5.49
N ILE A 112 -5.50 9.71 -5.90
CA ILE A 112 -4.25 9.10 -6.37
C ILE A 112 -3.67 9.84 -7.57
N ILE A 113 -4.53 10.19 -8.55
CA ILE A 113 -4.11 10.94 -9.74
C ILE A 113 -3.59 12.34 -9.34
N ARG A 114 -4.25 13.02 -8.41
CA ARG A 114 -3.78 14.33 -7.90
C ARG A 114 -2.41 14.23 -7.24
N LEU A 115 -2.19 13.26 -6.36
CA LEU A 115 -0.88 13.05 -5.73
C LEU A 115 0.21 12.77 -6.78
N TYR A 116 -0.08 11.96 -7.79
CA TYR A 116 0.86 11.67 -8.86
C TYR A 116 1.22 12.89 -9.69
N ASN A 117 0.23 13.72 -10.03
CA ASN A 117 0.49 14.97 -10.77
C ASN A 117 1.30 15.95 -9.92
N LEU A 118 1.00 16.07 -8.64
CA LEU A 118 1.77 16.93 -7.73
C LEU A 118 3.24 16.54 -7.63
N ILE A 119 3.57 15.24 -7.50
CA ILE A 119 4.97 14.81 -7.42
C ILE A 119 5.70 14.99 -8.75
N LYS A 120 5.01 14.85 -9.88
CA LYS A 120 5.58 15.14 -11.21
C LYS A 120 5.87 16.61 -11.43
N LEU A 121 4.96 17.48 -11.01
CA LEU A 121 5.11 18.94 -11.14
C LEU A 121 6.15 19.52 -10.16
N ASN A 122 6.54 18.78 -9.15
CA ASN A 122 7.52 19.20 -8.15
C ASN A 122 8.74 18.26 -8.14
N PRO A 123 9.61 18.30 -9.17
CA PRO A 123 10.70 17.35 -9.32
C PRO A 123 11.75 17.43 -8.20
N SER A 124 11.83 18.54 -7.48
CA SER A 124 12.69 18.68 -6.29
C SER A 124 12.13 17.97 -5.04
N LYS A 125 10.83 17.64 -5.02
CA LYS A 125 10.21 16.95 -3.89
C LYS A 125 10.40 15.43 -4.00
N SER A 126 10.84 14.82 -2.92
CA SER A 126 10.96 13.36 -2.81
C SER A 126 9.67 12.69 -2.35
N PHE A 127 8.84 13.42 -1.59
CA PHE A 127 7.58 12.96 -1.00
C PHE A 127 6.48 13.98 -1.21
N ILE A 128 5.26 13.49 -1.43
CA ILE A 128 4.01 14.25 -1.32
C ILE A 128 3.11 13.55 -0.31
N LEU A 129 2.68 14.29 0.69
CA LEU A 129 1.73 13.86 1.70
C LEU A 129 0.38 14.55 1.44
N PRO A 130 -0.74 13.92 1.78
CA PRO A 130 -2.02 14.60 1.76
C PRO A 130 -2.03 15.75 2.78
N PRO A 131 -2.79 16.82 2.54
CA PRO A 131 -3.03 17.86 3.54
C PRO A 131 -3.63 17.26 4.81
N LYS A 132 -3.18 17.73 5.98
CA LYS A 132 -3.58 17.21 7.32
C LYS A 132 -5.10 17.14 7.60
N LYS A 133 -5.92 17.82 6.81
CA LYS A 133 -7.38 17.88 6.97
C LYS A 133 -8.16 16.88 6.11
N ILE A 134 -7.48 15.97 5.41
CA ILE A 134 -8.15 15.02 4.52
C ILE A 134 -8.19 13.63 5.16
N ILE A 135 -9.32 12.95 4.99
CA ILE A 135 -9.66 11.59 5.45
C ILE A 135 -8.63 10.51 4.99
N HIS A 136 -7.68 10.85 4.12
CA HIS A 136 -6.69 9.93 3.52
C HIS A 136 -5.30 10.02 4.14
N GLU A 137 -5.18 10.24 5.43
CA GLU A 137 -3.87 10.34 6.13
C GLU A 137 -2.96 9.10 5.97
N GLY A 138 -3.55 7.95 5.64
CA GLY A 138 -2.84 6.69 5.42
C GLY A 138 -2.26 6.51 4.01
N ILE A 139 -2.28 7.55 3.14
CA ILE A 139 -1.76 7.46 1.78
C ILE A 139 -0.66 8.49 1.55
N LYS A 140 0.41 8.11 0.87
CA LYS A 140 1.50 9.00 0.47
C LYS A 140 2.16 8.51 -0.81
N ILE A 141 2.64 9.44 -1.63
CA ILE A 141 3.41 9.12 -2.84
C ILE A 141 4.84 9.65 -2.70
N PHE A 142 5.81 8.89 -3.18
CA PHE A 142 7.21 9.27 -3.15
C PHE A 142 7.97 8.73 -4.37
N LYS A 143 9.14 9.32 -4.63
CA LYS A 143 10.10 8.74 -5.55
C LYS A 143 10.70 7.48 -4.92
N THR A 144 10.71 6.39 -5.66
CA THR A 144 11.14 5.08 -5.13
C THR A 144 12.59 5.09 -4.63
N ASP A 145 13.47 5.77 -5.35
CA ASP A 145 14.89 5.95 -5.01
C ASP A 145 15.11 6.81 -3.76
N ALA A 146 14.22 7.75 -3.47
CA ALA A 146 14.33 8.59 -2.28
C ALA A 146 14.28 7.80 -0.97
N TRP A 147 13.59 6.67 -0.97
CA TRP A 147 13.55 5.77 0.20
C TRP A 147 14.79 4.89 0.31
N GLN A 148 15.55 4.74 -0.77
CA GLN A 148 16.76 3.93 -0.82
C GLN A 148 18.02 4.69 -0.38
N ASN A 149 17.93 6.02 -0.34
CA ASN A 149 19.05 6.94 -0.03
C ASN A 149 18.97 7.52 1.40
N VAL A 150 18.21 6.86 2.30
CA VAL A 150 18.09 7.26 3.72
C VAL A 150 19.02 6.46 4.60
#